data_bf6cafea092bea26d694de35fda48f64
#
_entry.id   bf6cafea092bea26d694de35fda48f64
#
_cell.length_a   1.000
_cell.length_b   1.000
_cell.length_c   1.000
_cell.angle_alpha   90.00
_cell.angle_beta   90.00
_cell.angle_gamma   90.00
#
_symmetry.space_group_name_H-M   'P 1'
#
loop_
_entity.id
_entity.type
_entity.pdbx_description
1 polymer ?
#
loop_
_entity_poly.entity_id
_entity_poly.type
_entity_poly.pdbx_seq_one_letter_code
_entity_poly.pdbx_strand_id
1 'polypeptide(L)'
;MKLLDVAFALMSMPQLTVAGVTFLVSFLLCIAVATTKNWHGTFSMDTAEGIQKFHISPTPRIGGIPILLALVLAWCMSNADIQALLAPILFAGMPAFLFGIAEDLTKHIGVTQRLLATMTSGLLAWCLTDYSLSRLDIWGVDMLMQYTFFSVIFTAIAVGGVANSINIIDGFNGYASLTCTIAFIGFAFIAFQVDDQNLARVSLILAACVYGFFWVNWPFGKLFLGDGGAYFIGFALAWVAVLLIERNPSVSAFAALIVCLLPITEVLFTIFRRKVRNQHPGKPDRLHFHSILQRRYVSRWFAKWPTLAKNSLVGILMGLISLALVVMANLMFDATIYCVITSLLFVLAYVAVFARMVRHRWCSPIGFLILKPVAV
;
A
#
# COMPACT_ATOMS: atom_id res chain seq x y z
N MET A 1 -8.97 0.21 26.24
CA MET A 1 -8.67 -1.24 26.11
C MET A 1 -7.19 -1.35 25.71
N LYS A 2 -6.39 -2.22 26.34
CA LYS A 2 -4.97 -2.34 26.01
C LYS A 2 -4.82 -3.03 24.66
N LEU A 3 -3.85 -2.63 23.82
CA LEU A 3 -3.60 -3.22 22.49
C LEU A 3 -3.51 -4.75 22.52
N LEU A 4 -3.01 -5.33 23.61
CA LEU A 4 -2.95 -6.77 23.83
C LEU A 4 -4.34 -7.40 23.97
N ASP A 5 -5.28 -6.76 24.65
CA ASP A 5 -6.65 -7.27 24.83
C ASP A 5 -7.38 -7.28 23.49
N VAL A 6 -7.14 -6.26 22.65
CA VAL A 6 -7.66 -6.19 21.27
C VAL A 6 -7.10 -7.32 20.42
N ALA A 7 -5.79 -7.59 20.51
CA ALA A 7 -5.15 -8.68 19.76
C ALA A 7 -5.70 -10.05 20.16
N PHE A 8 -5.88 -10.31 21.46
CA PHE A 8 -6.48 -11.55 21.95
C PHE A 8 -7.94 -11.73 21.51
N ALA A 9 -8.74 -10.66 21.56
CA ALA A 9 -10.13 -10.72 21.12
C ALA A 9 -10.25 -10.93 19.60
N LEU A 10 -9.39 -10.30 18.79
CA LEU A 10 -9.31 -10.55 17.35
C LEU A 10 -8.93 -12.00 17.05
N MET A 11 -8.00 -12.59 17.81
CA MET A 11 -7.56 -13.98 17.62
C MET A 11 -8.62 -15.03 18.01
N SER A 12 -9.58 -14.70 18.86
CA SER A 12 -10.65 -15.62 19.29
C SER A 12 -11.86 -15.67 18.35
N MET A 13 -11.85 -14.92 17.23
CA MET A 13 -13.01 -14.87 16.33
C MET A 13 -13.12 -16.12 15.44
N PRO A 14 -14.34 -16.71 15.29
CA PRO A 14 -14.58 -17.87 14.42
C PRO A 14 -14.19 -17.65 12.95
N GLN A 15 -14.11 -16.40 12.50
CA GLN A 15 -13.77 -16.01 11.12
C GLN A 15 -12.26 -15.88 10.88
N LEU A 16 -11.41 -16.12 11.87
CA LEU A 16 -9.98 -16.32 11.64
C LEU A 16 -9.73 -17.50 10.68
N THR A 17 -10.66 -18.45 10.61
CA THR A 17 -10.61 -19.53 9.62
C THR A 17 -10.68 -19.01 8.19
N VAL A 18 -11.55 -18.03 7.87
CA VAL A 18 -11.63 -17.45 6.52
C VAL A 18 -10.33 -16.72 6.18
N ALA A 19 -9.80 -15.89 7.09
CA ALA A 19 -8.52 -15.22 6.88
C ALA A 19 -7.36 -16.22 6.72
N GLY A 20 -7.32 -17.28 7.53
CA GLY A 20 -6.31 -18.34 7.44
C GLY A 20 -6.39 -19.11 6.12
N VAL A 21 -7.59 -19.46 5.67
CA VAL A 21 -7.80 -20.11 4.36
C VAL A 21 -7.40 -19.16 3.24
N THR A 22 -7.77 -17.88 3.32
CA THR A 22 -7.40 -16.85 2.32
C THR A 22 -5.89 -16.70 2.21
N PHE A 23 -5.17 -16.64 3.34
CA PHE A 23 -3.71 -16.65 3.36
C PHE A 23 -3.15 -17.88 2.63
N LEU A 24 -3.60 -19.07 3.01
CA LEU A 24 -3.10 -20.31 2.45
C LEU A 24 -3.36 -20.41 0.95
N VAL A 25 -4.57 -20.07 0.51
CA VAL A 25 -4.96 -20.11 -0.92
C VAL A 25 -4.15 -19.06 -1.70
N SER A 26 -4.02 -17.83 -1.23
CA SER A 26 -3.17 -16.81 -1.85
C SER A 26 -1.73 -17.30 -1.98
N PHE A 27 -1.16 -17.84 -0.91
CA PHE A 27 0.20 -18.37 -0.90
C PHE A 27 0.40 -19.52 -1.90
N LEU A 28 -0.51 -20.52 -1.89
CA LEU A 28 -0.43 -21.68 -2.79
C LEU A 28 -0.62 -21.29 -4.25
N LEU A 29 -1.57 -20.40 -4.57
CA LEU A 29 -1.76 -19.89 -5.92
C LEU A 29 -0.54 -19.07 -6.40
N CYS A 30 0.07 -18.26 -5.53
CA CYS A 30 1.30 -17.55 -5.84
C CYS A 30 2.47 -18.51 -6.12
N ILE A 31 2.61 -19.58 -5.35
CA ILE A 31 3.59 -20.64 -5.63
C ILE A 31 3.30 -21.30 -6.97
N ALA A 32 2.03 -21.66 -7.25
CA ALA A 32 1.63 -22.27 -8.51
C ALA A 32 2.03 -21.38 -9.69
N VAL A 33 1.72 -20.08 -9.65
CA VAL A 33 2.14 -19.13 -10.70
C VAL A 33 3.65 -19.03 -10.81
N ALA A 34 4.37 -18.96 -9.70
CA ALA A 34 5.84 -18.87 -9.72
C ALA A 34 6.51 -20.13 -10.28
N THR A 35 5.96 -21.33 -10.05
CA THR A 35 6.50 -22.60 -10.52
C THR A 35 6.12 -22.93 -11.97
N THR A 36 4.95 -22.48 -12.41
CA THR A 36 4.45 -22.71 -13.79
C THR A 36 4.90 -21.63 -14.78
N LYS A 37 5.88 -20.79 -14.41
CA LYS A 37 6.38 -19.68 -15.21
C LYS A 37 6.78 -20.06 -16.64
N ASN A 38 7.18 -21.31 -16.88
CA ASN A 38 7.54 -21.80 -18.21
C ASN A 38 6.35 -21.87 -19.19
N TRP A 39 5.11 -21.96 -18.67
CA TRP A 39 3.90 -22.04 -19.50
C TRP A 39 3.35 -20.67 -19.91
N HIS A 40 3.49 -19.67 -19.03
CA HIS A 40 2.93 -18.32 -19.25
C HIS A 40 4.01 -17.23 -19.38
N GLY A 41 5.31 -17.60 -19.30
CA GLY A 41 6.40 -16.65 -19.25
C GLY A 41 6.53 -15.76 -20.49
N THR A 42 6.08 -16.21 -21.65
CA THR A 42 6.14 -15.43 -22.90
C THR A 42 5.43 -14.09 -22.82
N PHE A 43 4.39 -13.96 -21.99
CA PHE A 43 3.61 -12.73 -21.83
C PHE A 43 3.61 -12.14 -20.40
N SER A 44 4.03 -12.91 -19.40
CA SER A 44 3.94 -12.49 -17.99
C SER A 44 5.29 -12.08 -17.36
N MET A 45 6.41 -12.35 -18.04
CA MET A 45 7.74 -12.06 -17.48
C MET A 45 8.11 -10.59 -17.59
N ASP A 46 8.67 -10.07 -16.51
CA ASP A 46 9.39 -8.81 -16.51
C ASP A 46 10.88 -9.06 -16.79
N THR A 47 11.42 -8.38 -17.82
CA THR A 47 12.83 -8.46 -18.17
C THR A 47 13.71 -7.69 -17.17
N ALA A 48 14.97 -8.13 -16.96
CA ALA A 48 15.88 -7.47 -16.04
C ALA A 48 16.40 -6.09 -16.55
N GLU A 49 16.00 -5.67 -17.74
CA GLU A 49 16.44 -4.41 -18.36
C GLU A 49 15.52 -3.25 -17.99
N GLY A 50 16.06 -2.14 -17.53
CA GLY A 50 15.32 -0.90 -17.23
C GLY A 50 15.93 -0.05 -16.12
N ILE A 51 15.56 1.24 -16.10
CA ILE A 51 16.14 2.28 -15.24
C ILE A 51 15.87 2.05 -13.75
N GLN A 52 14.75 1.39 -13.43
CA GLN A 52 14.24 1.19 -12.05
C GLN A 52 14.31 -0.27 -11.58
N LYS A 53 14.88 -1.17 -12.39
CA LYS A 53 14.88 -2.61 -12.10
C LYS A 53 16.09 -3.02 -11.25
N PHE A 54 15.81 -3.72 -10.15
CA PHE A 54 16.79 -4.21 -9.17
C PHE A 54 16.83 -5.74 -9.09
N HIS A 55 16.15 -6.45 -9.99
CA HIS A 55 16.18 -7.91 -10.09
C HIS A 55 17.16 -8.40 -11.17
N ILE A 56 17.67 -9.60 -10.99
CA ILE A 56 18.74 -10.18 -11.86
C ILE A 56 18.15 -11.17 -12.87
N SER A 57 17.02 -11.79 -12.56
CA SER A 57 16.39 -12.82 -13.40
C SER A 57 14.99 -12.41 -13.83
N PRO A 58 14.53 -12.85 -15.03
CA PRO A 58 13.14 -12.67 -15.46
C PRO A 58 12.18 -13.28 -14.44
N THR A 59 11.18 -12.50 -14.00
CA THR A 59 10.24 -12.88 -12.94
C THR A 59 8.81 -12.59 -13.41
N PRO A 60 7.84 -13.50 -13.17
CA PRO A 60 6.44 -13.24 -13.50
C PRO A 60 5.90 -12.03 -12.75
N ARG A 61 5.09 -11.20 -13.42
CA ARG A 61 4.56 -9.93 -12.92
C ARG A 61 3.03 -9.93 -12.89
N ILE A 62 2.45 -11.04 -12.45
CA ILE A 62 1.00 -11.27 -12.42
C ILE A 62 0.51 -11.70 -11.03
N GLY A 63 1.19 -11.28 -9.98
CA GLY A 63 0.83 -11.62 -8.58
C GLY A 63 -0.54 -11.12 -8.13
N GLY A 64 -1.09 -10.13 -8.83
CA GLY A 64 -2.46 -9.67 -8.59
C GLY A 64 -3.54 -10.70 -8.88
N ILE A 65 -3.32 -11.64 -9.82
CA ILE A 65 -4.30 -12.69 -10.17
C ILE A 65 -4.55 -13.65 -9.00
N PRO A 66 -3.52 -14.29 -8.39
CA PRO A 66 -3.69 -15.11 -7.20
C PRO A 66 -4.40 -14.40 -6.05
N ILE A 67 -4.08 -13.13 -5.81
CA ILE A 67 -4.68 -12.30 -4.77
C ILE A 67 -6.17 -12.12 -5.04
N LEU A 68 -6.56 -11.74 -6.26
CA LEU A 68 -7.97 -11.57 -6.61
C LEU A 68 -8.75 -12.87 -6.45
N LEU A 69 -8.22 -14.01 -6.93
CA LEU A 69 -8.87 -15.30 -6.81
C LEU A 69 -9.03 -15.75 -5.34
N ALA A 70 -8.02 -15.53 -4.50
CA ALA A 70 -8.11 -15.81 -3.08
C ALA A 70 -9.16 -14.95 -2.37
N LEU A 71 -9.31 -13.68 -2.76
CA LEU A 71 -10.34 -12.80 -2.23
C LEU A 71 -11.74 -13.16 -2.69
N VAL A 72 -11.92 -13.61 -3.94
CA VAL A 72 -13.20 -14.13 -4.43
C VAL A 72 -13.60 -15.36 -3.62
N LEU A 73 -12.68 -16.27 -3.36
CA LEU A 73 -12.95 -17.44 -2.50
C LEU A 73 -13.33 -17.01 -1.07
N ALA A 74 -12.60 -16.03 -0.50
CA ALA A 74 -12.91 -15.50 0.82
C ALA A 74 -14.31 -14.88 0.86
N TRP A 75 -14.72 -14.17 -0.18
CA TRP A 75 -16.08 -13.64 -0.32
C TRP A 75 -17.12 -14.77 -0.34
N CYS A 76 -16.92 -15.82 -1.13
CA CYS A 76 -17.81 -16.98 -1.17
C CYS A 76 -17.94 -17.71 0.18
N MET A 77 -16.88 -17.73 1.00
CA MET A 77 -16.85 -18.39 2.30
C MET A 77 -17.38 -17.53 3.44
N SER A 78 -17.57 -16.23 3.21
CA SER A 78 -17.96 -15.26 4.23
C SER A 78 -19.48 -15.24 4.46
N ASN A 79 -19.91 -14.78 5.64
CA ASN A 79 -21.32 -14.48 5.90
C ASN A 79 -21.80 -13.24 5.12
N ALA A 80 -23.13 -13.01 5.09
CA ALA A 80 -23.75 -11.93 4.33
C ALA A 80 -23.21 -10.54 4.65
N ASP A 81 -22.93 -10.23 5.92
CA ASP A 81 -22.43 -8.91 6.34
C ASP A 81 -21.04 -8.62 5.79
N ILE A 82 -20.16 -9.63 5.79
CA ILE A 82 -18.80 -9.52 5.23
C ILE A 82 -18.86 -9.50 3.71
N GLN A 83 -19.73 -10.33 3.11
CA GLN A 83 -19.97 -10.30 1.66
C GLN A 83 -20.41 -8.92 1.19
N ALA A 84 -21.28 -8.25 1.93
CA ALA A 84 -21.76 -6.90 1.61
C ALA A 84 -20.63 -5.85 1.61
N LEU A 85 -19.59 -6.01 2.44
CA LEU A 85 -18.44 -5.10 2.45
C LEU A 85 -17.34 -5.51 1.45
N LEU A 86 -17.13 -6.81 1.21
CA LEU A 86 -16.13 -7.29 0.25
C LEU A 86 -16.59 -7.15 -1.20
N ALA A 87 -17.88 -7.31 -1.49
CA ALA A 87 -18.40 -7.25 -2.85
C ALA A 87 -18.07 -5.92 -3.55
N PRO A 88 -18.31 -4.73 -2.95
CA PRO A 88 -17.90 -3.46 -3.55
C PRO A 88 -16.39 -3.38 -3.83
N ILE A 89 -15.55 -3.92 -2.93
CA ILE A 89 -14.10 -3.95 -3.12
C ILE A 89 -13.73 -4.81 -4.33
N LEU A 90 -14.35 -5.98 -4.48
CA LEU A 90 -14.08 -6.87 -5.61
C LEU A 90 -14.57 -6.26 -6.94
N PHE A 91 -15.84 -5.83 -6.98
CA PHE A 91 -16.46 -5.36 -8.24
C PHE A 91 -15.95 -3.97 -8.64
N ALA A 92 -15.90 -3.01 -7.72
CA ALA A 92 -15.41 -1.68 -8.03
C ALA A 92 -13.89 -1.64 -8.24
N GLY A 93 -13.14 -2.60 -7.70
CA GLY A 93 -11.71 -2.73 -7.94
C GLY A 93 -11.35 -3.22 -9.35
N MET A 94 -12.31 -3.75 -10.13
CA MET A 94 -12.03 -4.33 -11.43
C MET A 94 -11.43 -3.36 -12.46
N PRO A 95 -11.85 -2.09 -12.59
CA PRO A 95 -11.17 -1.15 -13.50
C PRO A 95 -9.67 -0.99 -13.14
N ALA A 96 -9.35 -0.79 -11.87
CA ALA A 96 -7.96 -0.68 -11.41
C ALA A 96 -7.17 -1.95 -11.74
N PHE A 97 -7.75 -3.12 -11.48
CA PHE A 97 -7.13 -4.42 -11.76
C PHE A 97 -6.92 -4.65 -13.27
N LEU A 98 -7.95 -4.47 -14.08
CA LEU A 98 -7.92 -4.80 -15.52
C LEU A 98 -6.96 -3.88 -16.28
N PHE A 99 -6.97 -2.57 -16.00
CA PHE A 99 -6.03 -1.65 -16.64
C PHE A 99 -4.58 -1.92 -16.19
N GLY A 100 -4.38 -2.30 -14.93
CA GLY A 100 -3.07 -2.72 -14.45
C GLY A 100 -2.58 -4.00 -15.10
N ILE A 101 -3.40 -5.06 -15.19
CA ILE A 101 -3.05 -6.30 -15.89
C ILE A 101 -2.82 -6.03 -17.39
N ALA A 102 -3.64 -5.19 -18.01
CA ALA A 102 -3.43 -4.82 -19.41
C ALA A 102 -2.06 -4.14 -19.62
N GLU A 103 -1.61 -3.28 -18.69
CA GLU A 103 -0.24 -2.74 -18.72
C GLU A 103 0.82 -3.81 -18.51
N ASP A 104 0.62 -4.70 -17.53
CA ASP A 104 1.57 -5.79 -17.27
C ASP A 104 1.81 -6.66 -18.49
N LEU A 105 0.75 -6.93 -19.29
CA LEU A 105 0.81 -7.79 -20.46
C LEU A 105 1.22 -7.05 -21.75
N THR A 106 0.74 -5.83 -21.95
CA THR A 106 0.88 -5.13 -23.24
C THR A 106 1.94 -4.04 -23.26
N LYS A 107 2.26 -3.43 -22.10
CA LYS A 107 3.13 -2.25 -21.93
C LYS A 107 2.65 -1.00 -22.70
N HIS A 108 1.36 -0.92 -23.02
CA HIS A 108 0.77 0.17 -23.81
C HIS A 108 -0.16 1.08 -23.04
N ILE A 109 -0.50 0.75 -21.78
CA ILE A 109 -1.43 1.55 -20.96
C ILE A 109 -0.69 2.70 -20.29
N GLY A 110 -0.99 3.92 -20.69
CA GLY A 110 -0.35 5.15 -20.16
C GLY A 110 -0.67 5.41 -18.68
N VAL A 111 0.16 6.24 -18.05
CA VAL A 111 0.00 6.64 -16.63
C VAL A 111 -1.36 7.29 -16.38
N THR A 112 -1.83 8.15 -17.29
CA THR A 112 -3.13 8.84 -17.16
C THR A 112 -4.30 7.84 -17.22
N GLN A 113 -4.23 6.85 -18.11
CA GLN A 113 -5.28 5.83 -18.24
C GLN A 113 -5.40 4.99 -16.96
N ARG A 114 -4.25 4.61 -16.35
CA ARG A 114 -4.22 3.88 -15.08
C ARG A 114 -4.74 4.72 -13.92
N LEU A 115 -4.39 6.00 -13.88
CA LEU A 115 -4.94 6.93 -12.89
C LEU A 115 -6.46 7.07 -13.02
N LEU A 116 -6.96 7.27 -14.25
CA LEU A 116 -8.41 7.36 -14.51
C LEU A 116 -9.12 6.05 -14.14
N ALA A 117 -8.53 4.89 -14.44
CA ALA A 117 -9.10 3.59 -14.06
C ALA A 117 -9.21 3.42 -12.54
N THR A 118 -8.18 3.83 -11.77
CA THR A 118 -8.24 3.79 -10.30
C THR A 118 -9.24 4.79 -9.72
N MET A 119 -9.38 5.97 -10.32
CA MET A 119 -10.44 6.94 -9.95
C MET A 119 -11.83 6.40 -10.28
N THR A 120 -12.01 5.73 -11.44
CA THR A 120 -13.26 5.06 -11.81
C THR A 120 -13.61 3.97 -10.80
N SER A 121 -12.63 3.22 -10.29
CA SER A 121 -12.86 2.28 -9.19
C SER A 121 -13.42 2.97 -7.95
N GLY A 122 -12.92 4.14 -7.59
CA GLY A 122 -13.47 4.95 -6.48
C GLY A 122 -14.92 5.39 -6.74
N LEU A 123 -15.23 5.85 -7.96
CA LEU A 123 -16.59 6.23 -8.34
C LEU A 123 -17.57 5.05 -8.33
N LEU A 124 -17.15 3.89 -8.85
CA LEU A 124 -17.98 2.68 -8.82
C LEU A 124 -18.23 2.19 -7.40
N ALA A 125 -17.23 2.28 -6.51
CA ALA A 125 -17.40 1.93 -5.11
C ALA A 125 -18.42 2.85 -4.42
N TRP A 126 -18.38 4.15 -4.69
CA TRP A 126 -19.41 5.08 -4.27
C TRP A 126 -20.79 4.68 -4.81
N CYS A 127 -20.93 4.42 -6.11
CA CYS A 127 -22.21 4.00 -6.71
C CYS A 127 -22.78 2.72 -6.09
N LEU A 128 -21.94 1.82 -5.59
CA LEU A 128 -22.36 0.55 -5.00
C LEU A 128 -22.69 0.65 -3.49
N THR A 129 -22.20 1.70 -2.80
CA THR A 129 -22.24 1.76 -1.33
C THR A 129 -22.80 3.06 -0.78
N ASP A 130 -22.93 4.09 -1.63
CA ASP A 130 -23.24 5.48 -1.25
C ASP A 130 -22.24 6.14 -0.28
N TYR A 131 -21.11 5.48 0.03
CA TYR A 131 -20.06 6.06 0.87
C TYR A 131 -19.14 6.97 0.05
N SER A 132 -18.90 8.18 0.54
CA SER A 132 -17.85 9.09 0.08
C SER A 132 -17.38 9.95 1.23
N LEU A 133 -16.15 10.43 1.23
CA LEU A 133 -15.57 11.20 2.33
C LEU A 133 -16.37 12.48 2.56
N SER A 134 -17.22 12.47 3.58
CA SER A 134 -18.08 13.59 3.99
C SER A 134 -17.34 14.56 4.92
N ARG A 135 -16.17 14.16 5.45
CA ARG A 135 -15.31 14.96 6.32
C ARG A 135 -13.84 14.58 6.17
N LEU A 136 -12.98 15.55 6.39
CA LEU A 136 -11.52 15.40 6.40
C LEU A 136 -10.89 15.86 7.72
N ASP A 137 -11.72 16.27 8.67
CA ASP A 137 -11.36 16.90 9.95
C ASP A 137 -10.54 18.19 9.73
N ILE A 138 -10.86 18.95 8.68
CA ILE A 138 -10.25 20.23 8.34
C ILE A 138 -11.32 21.31 8.33
N TRP A 139 -11.17 22.29 9.25
CA TRP A 139 -12.12 23.38 9.36
C TRP A 139 -12.29 24.13 8.03
N GLY A 140 -13.54 24.39 7.64
CA GLY A 140 -13.89 25.02 6.35
C GLY A 140 -13.93 24.06 5.16
N VAL A 141 -13.04 23.06 5.09
CA VAL A 141 -13.07 22.04 4.02
C VAL A 141 -14.24 21.09 4.22
N ASP A 142 -14.53 20.71 5.47
CA ASP A 142 -15.64 19.81 5.79
C ASP A 142 -17.01 20.38 5.39
N MET A 143 -17.16 21.71 5.37
CA MET A 143 -18.36 22.34 4.83
C MET A 143 -18.57 22.07 3.33
N LEU A 144 -17.49 21.97 2.56
CA LEU A 144 -17.54 21.60 1.13
C LEU A 144 -17.80 20.11 0.97
N MET A 145 -17.23 19.28 1.84
CA MET A 145 -17.39 17.81 1.79
C MET A 145 -18.83 17.36 2.07
N GLN A 146 -19.66 18.18 2.71
CA GLN A 146 -21.10 17.89 2.89
C GLN A 146 -21.88 17.90 1.57
N TYR A 147 -21.37 18.55 0.52
CA TYR A 147 -21.97 18.47 -0.81
C TYR A 147 -21.48 17.21 -1.51
N THR A 148 -22.38 16.31 -1.86
CA THR A 148 -22.08 15.01 -2.52
C THR A 148 -21.13 15.14 -3.71
N PHE A 149 -21.30 16.18 -4.53
CA PHE A 149 -20.44 16.41 -5.69
C PHE A 149 -18.95 16.54 -5.31
N PHE A 150 -18.64 17.39 -4.31
CA PHE A 150 -17.25 17.58 -3.87
C PHE A 150 -16.70 16.35 -3.15
N SER A 151 -17.51 15.75 -2.28
CA SER A 151 -17.18 14.54 -1.53
C SER A 151 -16.80 13.39 -2.49
N VAL A 152 -17.63 13.12 -3.49
CA VAL A 152 -17.43 12.02 -4.46
C VAL A 152 -16.18 12.28 -5.32
N ILE A 153 -16.02 13.50 -5.85
CA ILE A 153 -14.83 13.84 -6.66
C ILE A 153 -13.56 13.71 -5.81
N PHE A 154 -13.56 14.26 -4.59
CA PHE A 154 -12.42 14.16 -3.70
C PHE A 154 -12.11 12.70 -3.37
N THR A 155 -13.12 11.90 -3.04
CA THR A 155 -12.96 10.47 -2.76
C THR A 155 -12.34 9.72 -3.94
N ALA A 156 -12.83 9.96 -5.16
CA ALA A 156 -12.26 9.33 -6.35
C ALA A 156 -10.79 9.70 -6.57
N ILE A 157 -10.43 10.98 -6.36
CA ILE A 157 -9.03 11.44 -6.45
C ILE A 157 -8.17 10.83 -5.35
N ALA A 158 -8.66 10.80 -4.11
CA ALA A 158 -7.94 10.23 -2.97
C ALA A 158 -7.69 8.72 -3.17
N VAL A 159 -8.72 7.97 -3.56
CA VAL A 159 -8.65 6.54 -3.86
C VAL A 159 -7.66 6.28 -5.01
N GLY A 160 -7.79 7.04 -6.13
CA GLY A 160 -6.87 6.94 -7.25
C GLY A 160 -5.42 7.26 -6.83
N GLY A 161 -5.23 8.28 -6.01
CA GLY A 161 -3.93 8.69 -5.48
C GLY A 161 -3.27 7.62 -4.62
N VAL A 162 -4.00 7.03 -3.68
CA VAL A 162 -3.50 5.93 -2.84
C VAL A 162 -3.19 4.70 -3.69
N ALA A 163 -4.07 4.31 -4.62
CA ALA A 163 -3.83 3.18 -5.51
C ALA A 163 -2.54 3.35 -6.32
N ASN A 164 -2.33 4.53 -6.89
CA ASN A 164 -1.09 4.84 -7.61
C ASN A 164 0.13 4.92 -6.68
N SER A 165 -0.03 5.32 -5.41
CA SER A 165 1.08 5.35 -4.47
C SER A 165 1.60 3.95 -4.12
N ILE A 166 0.71 2.96 -4.00
CA ILE A 166 1.10 1.56 -3.79
C ILE A 166 1.84 1.02 -5.01
N ASN A 167 1.41 1.35 -6.23
CA ASN A 167 2.14 0.96 -7.44
C ASN A 167 3.57 1.56 -7.49
N ILE A 168 3.75 2.81 -7.08
CA ILE A 168 5.07 3.46 -7.06
C ILE A 168 6.03 2.81 -6.07
N ILE A 169 5.55 2.33 -4.92
CA ILE A 169 6.38 1.68 -3.91
C ILE A 169 6.64 0.18 -4.22
N ASP A 170 6.00 -0.40 -5.22
CA ASP A 170 6.21 -1.81 -5.63
C ASP A 170 7.51 -2.00 -6.44
N GLY A 171 8.61 -1.45 -5.95
CA GLY A 171 9.93 -1.54 -6.60
C GLY A 171 10.92 -2.47 -5.90
N PHE A 172 10.61 -2.99 -4.72
CA PHE A 172 11.48 -3.83 -3.89
C PHE A 172 10.73 -5.01 -3.29
N ASN A 173 11.42 -6.15 -3.17
CA ASN A 173 10.83 -7.37 -2.62
C ASN A 173 10.23 -7.11 -1.23
N GLY A 174 8.95 -7.38 -1.09
CA GLY A 174 8.20 -7.23 0.15
C GLY A 174 7.75 -5.81 0.48
N TYR A 175 8.23 -4.75 -0.19
CA TYR A 175 7.92 -3.39 0.24
C TYR A 175 6.43 -3.09 0.15
N ALA A 176 5.82 -3.17 -1.03
CA ALA A 176 4.40 -2.89 -1.20
C ALA A 176 3.52 -3.88 -0.41
N SER A 177 3.81 -5.17 -0.50
CA SER A 177 3.02 -6.21 0.17
C SER A 177 3.09 -6.12 1.70
N LEU A 178 4.27 -5.89 2.28
CA LEU A 178 4.41 -5.72 3.73
C LEU A 178 3.73 -4.44 4.22
N THR A 179 3.91 -3.33 3.50
CA THR A 179 3.25 -2.05 3.82
C THR A 179 1.73 -2.20 3.81
N CYS A 180 1.15 -2.82 2.77
CA CYS A 180 -0.29 -3.03 2.70
C CYS A 180 -0.80 -4.01 3.77
N THR A 181 -0.06 -5.09 4.04
CA THR A 181 -0.41 -6.04 5.12
C THR A 181 -0.47 -5.33 6.47
N ILE A 182 0.56 -4.56 6.81
CA ILE A 182 0.62 -3.78 8.06
C ILE A 182 -0.51 -2.75 8.12
N ALA A 183 -0.80 -2.07 7.01
CA ALA A 183 -1.86 -1.07 6.93
C ALA A 183 -3.25 -1.69 7.13
N PHE A 184 -3.56 -2.82 6.48
CA PHE A 184 -4.82 -3.53 6.69
C PHE A 184 -4.97 -4.07 8.12
N ILE A 185 -3.89 -4.59 8.73
CA ILE A 185 -3.88 -4.96 10.15
C ILE A 185 -4.17 -3.72 11.02
N GLY A 186 -3.55 -2.58 10.72
CA GLY A 186 -3.82 -1.33 11.44
C GLY A 186 -5.27 -0.89 11.36
N PHE A 187 -5.88 -0.94 10.17
CA PHE A 187 -7.30 -0.65 10.01
C PHE A 187 -8.18 -1.67 10.74
N ALA A 188 -7.82 -2.95 10.74
CA ALA A 188 -8.55 -3.96 11.50
C ALA A 188 -8.54 -3.65 13.01
N PHE A 189 -7.40 -3.24 13.56
CA PHE A 189 -7.29 -2.86 14.98
C PHE A 189 -8.10 -1.60 15.31
N ILE A 190 -8.06 -0.55 14.47
CA ILE A 190 -8.88 0.65 14.69
C ILE A 190 -10.37 0.28 14.62
N ALA A 191 -10.80 -0.44 13.58
CA ALA A 191 -12.18 -0.85 13.40
C ALA A 191 -12.68 -1.69 14.60
N PHE A 192 -11.84 -2.58 15.12
CA PHE A 192 -12.14 -3.34 16.31
C PHE A 192 -12.31 -2.46 17.56
N GLN A 193 -11.46 -1.42 17.73
CA GLN A 193 -11.52 -0.50 18.87
C GLN A 193 -12.79 0.35 18.88
N VAL A 194 -13.40 0.59 17.70
CA VAL A 194 -14.66 1.33 17.53
C VAL A 194 -15.89 0.41 17.34
N ASP A 195 -15.72 -0.89 17.62
CA ASP A 195 -16.75 -1.94 17.53
C ASP A 195 -17.30 -2.20 16.12
N ASP A 196 -16.60 -1.79 15.06
CA ASP A 196 -16.93 -2.18 13.68
C ASP A 196 -16.32 -3.54 13.33
N GLN A 197 -16.87 -4.58 13.93
CA GLN A 197 -16.39 -5.97 13.84
C GLN A 197 -16.34 -6.47 12.39
N ASN A 198 -17.26 -6.06 11.54
CA ASN A 198 -17.35 -6.52 10.16
C ASN A 198 -16.24 -5.90 9.31
N LEU A 199 -15.95 -4.61 9.48
CA LEU A 199 -14.84 -3.94 8.80
C LEU A 199 -13.48 -4.46 9.32
N ALA A 200 -13.36 -4.75 10.61
CA ALA A 200 -12.17 -5.37 11.18
C ALA A 200 -11.86 -6.73 10.51
N ARG A 201 -12.88 -7.57 10.32
CA ARG A 201 -12.76 -8.89 9.66
C ARG A 201 -12.41 -8.77 8.19
N VAL A 202 -13.06 -7.86 7.44
CA VAL A 202 -12.70 -7.57 6.04
C VAL A 202 -11.25 -7.16 5.93
N SER A 203 -10.79 -6.26 6.80
CA SER A 203 -9.42 -5.80 6.83
C SER A 203 -8.43 -6.93 7.12
N LEU A 204 -8.75 -7.86 8.04
CA LEU A 204 -7.93 -9.06 8.30
C LEU A 204 -7.88 -10.03 7.12
N ILE A 205 -8.99 -10.23 6.41
CA ILE A 205 -9.04 -11.04 5.19
C ILE A 205 -8.13 -10.45 4.11
N LEU A 206 -8.20 -9.14 3.89
CA LEU A 206 -7.32 -8.42 2.96
C LEU A 206 -5.85 -8.52 3.37
N ALA A 207 -5.55 -8.32 4.66
CA ALA A 207 -4.20 -8.48 5.21
C ALA A 207 -3.65 -9.89 4.97
N ALA A 208 -4.44 -10.92 5.30
CA ALA A 208 -4.07 -12.32 5.15
C ALA A 208 -3.79 -12.69 3.69
N CYS A 209 -4.63 -12.18 2.77
CA CYS A 209 -4.46 -12.40 1.34
C CYS A 209 -3.13 -11.83 0.82
N VAL A 210 -2.84 -10.56 1.15
CA VAL A 210 -1.60 -9.87 0.73
C VAL A 210 -0.38 -10.50 1.41
N TYR A 211 -0.51 -10.95 2.66
CA TYR A 211 0.55 -11.62 3.39
C TYR A 211 0.90 -13.00 2.78
N GLY A 212 -0.08 -13.71 2.22
CA GLY A 212 0.19 -14.94 1.44
C GLY A 212 1.09 -14.68 0.23
N PHE A 213 0.81 -13.63 -0.54
CA PHE A 213 1.68 -13.18 -1.63
C PHE A 213 3.05 -12.73 -1.13
N PHE A 214 3.13 -12.02 0.01
CA PHE A 214 4.40 -11.54 0.58
C PHE A 214 5.44 -12.64 0.68
N TRP A 215 5.10 -13.82 1.18
CA TRP A 215 6.03 -14.94 1.36
C TRP A 215 6.60 -15.52 0.06
N VAL A 216 5.96 -15.30 -1.07
CA VAL A 216 6.48 -15.70 -2.39
C VAL A 216 7.31 -14.58 -3.02
N ASN A 217 6.93 -13.33 -2.76
CA ASN A 217 7.67 -12.16 -3.22
C ASN A 217 8.94 -11.93 -2.38
N TRP A 218 8.85 -11.98 -1.03
CA TRP A 218 9.96 -11.81 -0.11
C TRP A 218 10.41 -13.15 0.47
N PRO A 219 11.72 -13.42 0.64
CA PRO A 219 12.84 -12.54 0.24
C PRO A 219 13.32 -12.76 -1.20
N PHE A 220 12.81 -13.76 -1.92
CA PHE A 220 13.42 -14.29 -3.13
C PHE A 220 12.94 -13.64 -4.44
N GLY A 221 11.92 -12.80 -4.43
CA GLY A 221 11.39 -12.14 -5.62
C GLY A 221 10.92 -13.13 -6.70
N LYS A 222 10.30 -14.26 -6.30
CA LYS A 222 9.88 -15.31 -7.25
C LYS A 222 8.63 -14.94 -8.04
N LEU A 223 7.86 -13.97 -7.56
CA LEU A 223 6.65 -13.44 -8.18
C LEU A 223 6.54 -11.95 -7.83
N PHE A 224 6.33 -11.09 -8.81
CA PHE A 224 6.06 -9.67 -8.61
C PHE A 224 4.55 -9.41 -8.59
N LEU A 225 4.15 -8.39 -7.83
CA LEU A 225 2.75 -8.01 -7.66
C LEU A 225 2.12 -7.60 -9.00
N GLY A 226 2.88 -6.84 -9.79
CA GLY A 226 2.44 -6.25 -11.05
C GLY A 226 1.55 -5.03 -10.85
N ASP A 227 1.34 -4.28 -11.92
CA ASP A 227 0.49 -3.10 -11.91
C ASP A 227 -0.95 -3.45 -11.55
N GLY A 228 -1.47 -4.60 -12.08
CA GLY A 228 -2.81 -5.08 -11.74
C GLY A 228 -2.98 -5.33 -10.25
N GLY A 229 -2.04 -6.02 -9.62
CA GLY A 229 -2.07 -6.29 -8.18
C GLY A 229 -1.89 -5.02 -7.35
N ALA A 230 -0.94 -4.16 -7.71
CA ALA A 230 -0.62 -2.96 -6.98
C ALA A 230 -1.79 -1.95 -6.96
N TYR A 231 -2.42 -1.71 -8.12
CA TYR A 231 -3.59 -0.82 -8.21
C TYR A 231 -4.81 -1.38 -7.49
N PHE A 232 -5.07 -2.69 -7.62
CA PHE A 232 -6.19 -3.32 -6.95
C PHE A 232 -6.06 -3.28 -5.42
N ILE A 233 -4.89 -3.67 -4.89
CA ILE A 233 -4.64 -3.65 -3.44
C ILE A 233 -4.63 -2.22 -2.91
N GLY A 234 -4.04 -1.29 -3.66
CA GLY A 234 -4.02 0.13 -3.30
C GLY A 234 -5.42 0.74 -3.30
N PHE A 235 -6.28 0.36 -4.26
CA PHE A 235 -7.70 0.70 -4.25
C PHE A 235 -8.40 0.12 -3.02
N ALA A 236 -8.23 -1.18 -2.74
CA ALA A 236 -8.84 -1.83 -1.58
C ALA A 236 -8.42 -1.17 -0.27
N LEU A 237 -7.14 -0.81 -0.14
CA LEU A 237 -6.61 -0.09 1.03
C LEU A 237 -7.27 1.27 1.21
N ALA A 238 -7.37 2.05 0.14
CA ALA A 238 -8.02 3.35 0.16
C ALA A 238 -9.51 3.24 0.48
N TRP A 239 -10.19 2.21 -0.07
CA TRP A 239 -11.62 2.02 0.16
C TRP A 239 -11.92 1.60 1.59
N VAL A 240 -11.10 0.74 2.19
CA VAL A 240 -11.19 0.41 3.62
C VAL A 240 -11.01 1.67 4.48
N ALA A 241 -10.08 2.57 4.11
CA ALA A 241 -9.92 3.85 4.81
C ALA A 241 -11.17 4.73 4.72
N VAL A 242 -11.81 4.81 3.53
CA VAL A 242 -13.09 5.53 3.34
C VAL A 242 -14.18 4.93 4.23
N LEU A 243 -14.36 3.60 4.18
CA LEU A 243 -15.35 2.92 5.01
C LEU A 243 -15.10 3.13 6.51
N LEU A 244 -13.83 3.10 6.93
CA LEU A 244 -13.47 3.30 8.34
C LEU A 244 -13.88 4.68 8.84
N ILE A 245 -13.64 5.73 8.06
CA ILE A 245 -13.97 7.12 8.41
C ILE A 245 -15.48 7.35 8.40
N GLU A 246 -16.17 6.90 7.36
CA GLU A 246 -17.59 7.19 7.16
C GLU A 246 -18.52 6.38 8.09
N ARG A 247 -18.14 5.15 8.41
CA ARG A 247 -18.89 4.29 9.31
C ARG A 247 -18.66 4.62 10.79
N ASN A 248 -17.53 5.25 11.11
CA ASN A 248 -17.08 5.46 12.48
C ASN A 248 -16.74 6.94 12.75
N PRO A 249 -17.70 7.77 13.17
CA PRO A 249 -17.48 9.20 13.41
C PRO A 249 -16.40 9.53 14.45
N SER A 250 -16.08 8.60 15.34
CA SER A 250 -15.00 8.75 16.34
C SER A 250 -13.60 8.60 15.76
N VAL A 251 -13.45 8.04 14.55
CA VAL A 251 -12.14 7.84 13.92
C VAL A 251 -11.76 9.09 13.14
N SER A 252 -10.64 9.71 13.46
CA SER A 252 -10.11 10.84 12.71
C SER A 252 -9.72 10.46 11.27
N ALA A 253 -10.08 11.31 10.30
CA ALA A 253 -9.63 11.15 8.92
C ALA A 253 -8.09 11.17 8.81
N PHE A 254 -7.42 11.92 9.68
CA PHE A 254 -5.96 11.93 9.76
C PHE A 254 -5.36 10.62 10.29
N ALA A 255 -6.09 9.85 11.11
CA ALA A 255 -5.62 8.53 11.52
C ALA A 255 -5.55 7.57 10.34
N ALA A 256 -6.57 7.54 9.49
CA ALA A 256 -6.56 6.76 8.25
C ALA A 256 -5.48 7.26 7.27
N LEU A 257 -5.26 8.57 7.20
CA LEU A 257 -4.16 9.16 6.43
C LEU A 257 -2.79 8.67 6.94
N ILE A 258 -2.55 8.63 8.27
CA ILE A 258 -1.27 8.18 8.85
C ILE A 258 -0.96 6.74 8.43
N VAL A 259 -1.95 5.86 8.42
CA VAL A 259 -1.78 4.46 7.98
C VAL A 259 -1.25 4.38 6.54
N CYS A 260 -1.69 5.29 5.66
CA CYS A 260 -1.27 5.37 4.26
C CYS A 260 -0.17 6.42 4.00
N LEU A 261 0.38 7.06 5.05
CA LEU A 261 1.16 8.29 4.91
C LEU A 261 2.48 8.09 4.18
N LEU A 262 3.17 6.96 4.42
CA LEU A 262 4.46 6.70 3.77
C LEU A 262 4.35 6.64 2.24
N PRO A 263 3.50 5.79 1.62
CA PRO A 263 3.35 5.76 0.17
C PRO A 263 2.82 7.09 -0.40
N ILE A 264 1.88 7.75 0.27
CA ILE A 264 1.35 9.05 -0.15
C ILE A 264 2.46 10.11 -0.16
N THR A 265 3.26 10.19 0.91
CA THR A 265 4.38 11.15 1.00
C THR A 265 5.42 10.90 -0.08
N GLU A 266 5.75 9.64 -0.37
CA GLU A 266 6.67 9.24 -1.45
C GLU A 266 6.24 9.83 -2.81
N VAL A 267 4.95 9.71 -3.13
CA VAL A 267 4.38 10.18 -4.40
C VAL A 267 4.30 11.71 -4.45
N LEU A 268 3.67 12.32 -3.45
CA LEU A 268 3.47 13.77 -3.41
C LEU A 268 4.80 14.52 -3.42
N PHE A 269 5.78 14.03 -2.64
CA PHE A 269 7.12 14.62 -2.63
C PHE A 269 7.83 14.45 -3.98
N THR A 270 7.66 13.31 -4.66
CA THR A 270 8.21 13.07 -5.99
C THR A 270 7.60 14.02 -7.01
N ILE A 271 6.26 14.20 -7.00
CA ILE A 271 5.57 15.15 -7.88
C ILE A 271 6.06 16.58 -7.63
N PHE A 272 6.10 17.00 -6.36
CA PHE A 272 6.58 18.33 -5.97
C PHE A 272 8.01 18.57 -6.45
N ARG A 273 8.94 17.67 -6.12
CA ARG A 273 10.35 17.77 -6.50
C ARG A 273 10.54 17.85 -8.02
N ARG A 274 9.75 17.09 -8.80
CA ARG A 274 9.81 17.08 -10.26
C ARG A 274 9.26 18.37 -10.86
N LYS A 275 8.14 18.87 -10.34
CA LYS A 275 7.58 20.16 -10.75
C LYS A 275 8.57 21.31 -10.52
N VAL A 276 9.22 21.35 -9.35
CA VAL A 276 10.25 22.36 -9.03
C VAL A 276 11.45 22.28 -9.99
N ARG A 277 11.71 21.10 -10.57
CA ARG A 277 12.81 20.89 -11.54
C ARG A 277 12.35 20.98 -13.00
N ASN A 278 11.14 21.42 -13.28
CA ASN A 278 10.54 21.46 -14.62
C ASN A 278 10.58 20.09 -15.34
N GLN A 279 10.42 18.99 -14.59
CA GLN A 279 10.39 17.63 -15.11
C GLN A 279 8.97 17.08 -15.10
N HIS A 280 8.62 16.29 -16.13
CA HIS A 280 7.30 15.67 -16.20
C HIS A 280 7.10 14.63 -15.08
N PRO A 281 6.03 14.72 -14.25
CA PRO A 281 5.81 13.81 -13.11
C PRO A 281 5.71 12.33 -13.47
N GLY A 282 5.16 12.00 -14.63
CA GLY A 282 4.90 10.62 -15.08
C GLY A 282 6.10 9.88 -15.71
N LYS A 283 7.29 10.50 -15.83
CA LYS A 283 8.47 9.80 -16.37
C LYS A 283 9.12 8.91 -15.30
N PRO A 284 9.83 7.82 -15.65
CA PRO A 284 10.57 6.99 -14.69
C PRO A 284 11.54 7.82 -13.84
N ASP A 285 11.61 7.55 -12.54
CA ASP A 285 12.43 8.28 -11.59
C ASP A 285 13.38 7.36 -10.81
N ARG A 286 14.62 7.81 -10.63
CA ARG A 286 15.64 7.11 -9.83
C ARG A 286 15.79 7.65 -8.41
N LEU A 287 15.05 8.70 -8.07
CA LEU A 287 15.22 9.44 -6.82
C LEU A 287 14.07 9.21 -5.82
N HIS A 288 13.42 8.04 -5.89
CA HIS A 288 12.55 7.60 -4.80
C HIS A 288 13.36 7.32 -3.54
N PHE A 289 12.79 7.56 -2.36
CA PHE A 289 13.46 7.40 -1.08
C PHE A 289 14.06 5.99 -0.93
N HIS A 290 13.25 4.95 -1.16
CA HIS A 290 13.69 3.55 -1.13
C HIS A 290 14.82 3.26 -2.13
N SER A 291 14.78 3.87 -3.33
CA SER A 291 15.83 3.71 -4.35
C SER A 291 17.15 4.36 -3.94
N ILE A 292 17.10 5.52 -3.27
CA ILE A 292 18.30 6.19 -2.75
C ILE A 292 18.85 5.39 -1.57
N LEU A 293 17.99 4.93 -0.66
CA LEU A 293 18.37 4.08 0.47
C LEU A 293 19.15 2.86 -0.01
N GLN A 294 18.60 2.14 -1.00
CA GLN A 294 19.27 0.97 -1.56
C GLN A 294 20.62 1.31 -2.20
N ARG A 295 20.65 2.24 -3.17
CA ARG A 295 21.86 2.49 -3.98
C ARG A 295 22.98 3.15 -3.22
N ARG A 296 22.65 4.09 -2.31
CA ARG A 296 23.65 4.93 -1.67
C ARG A 296 24.07 4.44 -0.29
N TYR A 297 23.19 3.68 0.39
CA TYR A 297 23.42 3.27 1.78
C TYR A 297 23.46 1.76 1.94
N VAL A 298 22.38 1.03 1.66
CA VAL A 298 22.34 -0.43 1.85
C VAL A 298 23.43 -1.12 1.01
N SER A 299 23.60 -0.70 -0.25
CA SER A 299 24.64 -1.27 -1.12
C SER A 299 26.08 -1.01 -0.63
N ARG A 300 26.31 0.10 0.11
CA ARG A 300 27.62 0.40 0.69
C ARG A 300 27.83 -0.27 2.04
N TRP A 301 26.83 -0.20 2.93
CA TRP A 301 26.93 -0.78 4.27
C TRP A 301 27.03 -2.29 4.26
N PHE A 302 26.32 -2.93 3.33
CA PHE A 302 26.29 -4.37 3.14
C PHE A 302 26.93 -4.78 1.79
N ALA A 303 28.11 -4.21 1.46
CA ALA A 303 28.76 -4.39 0.15
C ALA A 303 28.93 -5.87 -0.23
N LYS A 304 29.25 -6.73 0.73
CA LYS A 304 29.45 -8.17 0.54
C LYS A 304 28.16 -8.99 0.40
N TRP A 305 27.00 -8.42 0.68
CA TRP A 305 25.73 -9.15 0.59
C TRP A 305 25.29 -9.31 -0.87
N PRO A 306 24.58 -10.41 -1.22
CA PRO A 306 23.97 -10.57 -2.52
C PRO A 306 22.97 -9.41 -2.82
N THR A 307 22.84 -9.06 -4.10
CA THR A 307 21.90 -7.99 -4.53
C THR A 307 20.47 -8.27 -4.09
N LEU A 308 20.04 -9.53 -4.14
CA LEU A 308 18.73 -9.97 -3.69
C LEU A 308 18.50 -9.67 -2.20
N ALA A 309 19.47 -9.99 -1.34
CA ALA A 309 19.37 -9.71 0.10
C ALA A 309 19.31 -8.21 0.39
N LYS A 310 20.07 -7.39 -0.35
CA LYS A 310 20.02 -5.92 -0.25
C LYS A 310 18.66 -5.37 -0.65
N ASN A 311 18.06 -5.90 -1.72
CA ASN A 311 16.73 -5.55 -2.19
C ASN A 311 15.70 -5.87 -1.09
N SER A 312 15.71 -7.09 -0.59
CA SER A 312 14.77 -7.56 0.44
C SER A 312 14.93 -6.83 1.79
N LEU A 313 16.15 -6.41 2.14
CA LEU A 313 16.40 -5.59 3.33
C LEU A 313 15.72 -4.22 3.22
N VAL A 314 15.77 -3.59 2.04
CA VAL A 314 15.08 -2.30 1.83
C VAL A 314 13.57 -2.45 2.05
N GLY A 315 12.96 -3.52 1.52
CA GLY A 315 11.53 -3.80 1.75
C GLY A 315 11.18 -3.87 3.23
N ILE A 316 11.99 -4.58 4.04
CA ILE A 316 11.78 -4.68 5.50
C ILE A 316 11.96 -3.32 6.19
N LEU A 317 13.03 -2.56 5.85
CA LEU A 317 13.26 -1.24 6.46
C LEU A 317 12.10 -0.27 6.20
N MET A 318 11.57 -0.28 4.98
CA MET A 318 10.40 0.55 4.65
C MET A 318 9.13 0.04 5.34
N GLY A 319 8.96 -1.28 5.47
CA GLY A 319 7.88 -1.88 6.26
C GLY A 319 7.92 -1.51 7.74
N LEU A 320 9.11 -1.41 8.34
CA LEU A 320 9.26 -0.95 9.74
C LEU A 320 8.84 0.52 9.92
N ILE A 321 9.09 1.37 8.92
CA ILE A 321 8.59 2.76 8.96
C ILE A 321 7.06 2.76 8.88
N SER A 322 6.46 1.95 8.00
CA SER A 322 5.01 1.79 7.92
C SER A 322 4.43 1.27 9.24
N LEU A 323 5.08 0.29 9.87
CA LEU A 323 4.66 -0.25 11.16
C LEU A 323 4.63 0.82 12.24
N ALA A 324 5.67 1.66 12.34
CA ALA A 324 5.71 2.74 13.30
C ALA A 324 4.54 3.73 13.11
N LEU A 325 4.24 4.11 11.85
CA LEU A 325 3.11 4.97 11.54
C LEU A 325 1.77 4.32 11.91
N VAL A 326 1.59 3.04 11.59
CA VAL A 326 0.37 2.30 11.92
C VAL A 326 0.18 2.18 13.44
N VAL A 327 1.24 1.92 14.20
CA VAL A 327 1.18 1.92 15.67
C VAL A 327 0.76 3.29 16.20
N MET A 328 1.35 4.38 15.69
CA MET A 328 0.98 5.73 16.09
C MET A 328 -0.49 6.04 15.77
N ALA A 329 -0.97 5.68 14.56
CA ALA A 329 -2.37 5.85 14.19
C ALA A 329 -3.31 5.10 15.15
N ASN A 330 -2.97 3.87 15.53
CA ASN A 330 -3.78 3.05 16.45
C ASN A 330 -3.81 3.58 17.89
N LEU A 331 -2.77 4.29 18.32
CA LEU A 331 -2.71 4.88 19.67
C LEU A 331 -3.49 6.20 19.79
N MET A 332 -3.77 6.88 18.66
CA MET A 332 -4.35 8.23 18.67
C MET A 332 -5.48 8.41 17.65
N PHE A 333 -6.13 7.32 17.19
CA PHE A 333 -7.08 7.36 16.08
C PHE A 333 -8.28 8.29 16.32
N ASP A 334 -8.63 8.56 17.57
CA ASP A 334 -9.73 9.44 18.01
C ASP A 334 -9.27 10.88 18.32
N ALA A 335 -7.96 11.13 18.32
CA ALA A 335 -7.36 12.40 18.73
C ALA A 335 -6.81 13.16 17.51
N THR A 336 -7.68 13.81 16.74
CA THR A 336 -7.37 14.48 15.47
C THR A 336 -6.13 15.39 15.53
N ILE A 337 -6.01 16.21 16.60
CA ILE A 337 -4.88 17.14 16.73
C ILE A 337 -3.53 16.42 16.77
N TYR A 338 -3.44 15.29 17.49
CA TYR A 338 -2.21 14.49 17.55
C TYR A 338 -1.96 13.77 16.23
N CYS A 339 -3.00 13.34 15.52
CA CYS A 339 -2.87 12.78 14.17
C CYS A 339 -2.32 13.82 13.18
N VAL A 340 -2.81 15.06 13.22
CA VAL A 340 -2.31 16.17 12.39
C VAL A 340 -0.83 16.44 12.70
N ILE A 341 -0.48 16.61 13.98
CA ILE A 341 0.91 16.85 14.40
C ILE A 341 1.83 15.72 13.94
N THR A 342 1.43 14.46 14.14
CA THR A 342 2.20 13.29 13.71
C THR A 342 2.41 13.26 12.20
N SER A 343 1.37 13.57 11.42
CA SER A 343 1.45 13.65 9.97
C SER A 343 2.45 14.72 9.51
N LEU A 344 2.38 15.92 10.10
CA LEU A 344 3.29 17.01 9.77
C LEU A 344 4.74 16.68 10.16
N LEU A 345 4.96 16.16 11.37
CA LEU A 345 6.30 15.76 11.83
C LEU A 345 6.90 14.67 10.94
N PHE A 346 6.08 13.68 10.52
CA PHE A 346 6.56 12.64 9.60
C PHE A 346 6.98 13.22 8.26
N VAL A 347 6.16 14.09 7.64
CA VAL A 347 6.49 14.71 6.34
C VAL A 347 7.77 15.55 6.46
N LEU A 348 7.91 16.35 7.51
CA LEU A 348 9.12 17.14 7.76
C LEU A 348 10.36 16.24 7.95
N ALA A 349 10.24 15.18 8.76
CA ALA A 349 11.32 14.20 8.97
C ALA A 349 11.70 13.51 7.65
N TYR A 350 10.70 13.07 6.86
CA TYR A 350 10.91 12.46 5.55
C TYR A 350 11.72 13.37 4.62
N VAL A 351 11.31 14.63 4.49
CA VAL A 351 12.01 15.62 3.63
C VAL A 351 13.44 15.89 4.14
N ALA A 352 13.61 16.03 5.46
CA ALA A 352 14.93 16.26 6.07
C ALA A 352 15.87 15.07 5.86
N VAL A 353 15.38 13.85 6.09
CA VAL A 353 16.15 12.61 5.87
C VAL A 353 16.50 12.45 4.40
N PHE A 354 15.51 12.64 3.49
CA PHE A 354 15.74 12.59 2.05
C PHE A 354 16.82 13.60 1.60
N ALA A 355 16.74 14.86 2.06
CA ALA A 355 17.71 15.89 1.73
C ALA A 355 19.14 15.51 2.18
N ARG A 356 19.28 14.93 3.37
CA ARG A 356 20.58 14.44 3.87
C ARG A 356 21.09 13.25 3.05
N MET A 357 20.21 12.30 2.73
CA MET A 357 20.55 11.14 1.90
C MET A 357 21.04 11.56 0.52
N VAL A 358 20.37 12.52 -0.13
CA VAL A 358 20.77 13.04 -1.46
C VAL A 358 22.11 13.73 -1.40
N ARG A 359 22.43 14.43 -0.31
CA ARG A 359 23.71 15.14 -0.12
C ARG A 359 24.86 14.23 0.34
N HIS A 360 24.68 12.92 0.43
CA HIS A 360 25.68 11.95 0.92
C HIS A 360 26.30 12.29 2.29
N ARG A 361 25.49 12.85 3.20
CA ARG A 361 25.99 13.30 4.51
C ARG A 361 26.09 12.21 5.57
N TRP A 362 25.80 10.97 5.23
CA TRP A 362 25.92 9.80 6.10
C TRP A 362 26.77 8.72 5.42
N CYS A 363 27.89 8.35 6.04
CA CYS A 363 28.83 7.36 5.46
C CYS A 363 28.74 5.98 6.13
N SER A 364 28.07 5.88 7.27
CA SER A 364 27.95 4.64 8.04
C SER A 364 26.54 4.46 8.62
N PRO A 365 26.13 3.23 9.01
CA PRO A 365 24.87 3.01 9.74
C PRO A 365 24.76 3.85 11.03
N ILE A 366 25.88 3.99 11.77
CA ILE A 366 25.93 4.81 12.98
C ILE A 366 25.79 6.30 12.64
N GLY A 367 26.40 6.76 11.54
CA GLY A 367 26.26 8.14 11.04
C GLY A 367 24.83 8.50 10.63
N PHE A 368 24.02 7.50 10.22
CA PHE A 368 22.60 7.68 9.98
C PHE A 368 21.84 8.07 11.26
N LEU A 369 22.18 7.45 12.39
CA LEU A 369 21.56 7.72 13.69
C LEU A 369 22.07 9.01 14.34
N ILE A 370 23.35 9.36 14.16
CA ILE A 370 24.00 10.49 14.83
C ILE A 370 23.75 11.83 14.11
N LEU A 371 23.24 11.81 12.89
CA LEU A 371 22.92 13.00 12.07
C LEU A 371 24.13 13.94 11.82
N LYS A 372 25.36 13.51 12.03
CA LYS A 372 26.55 14.34 11.76
C LYS A 372 26.83 14.45 10.27
N PRO A 373 27.03 15.65 9.71
CA PRO A 373 27.53 15.82 8.36
C PRO A 373 28.97 15.29 8.30
N VAL A 374 29.25 14.37 7.41
CA VAL A 374 30.63 14.01 7.10
C VAL A 374 31.09 14.98 6.01
N ALA A 375 32.17 15.68 6.30
CA ALA A 375 32.83 16.47 5.29
C ALA A 375 33.30 15.54 4.15
N VAL A 376 32.97 15.94 2.92
CA VAL A 376 33.43 15.26 1.70
C VAL A 376 34.85 15.66 1.42
#